data_950aa10bfa598d0e616394a3a5bb167d
#
_entry.id   950aa10bfa598d0e616394a3a5bb167d
#
_cell.length_a   1.000
_cell.length_b   1.000
_cell.length_c   1.000
_cell.angle_alpha   90.00
_cell.angle_beta   90.00
_cell.angle_gamma   90.00
#
_symmetry.space_group_name_H-M   'P 1'
#
loop_
_entity.id
_entity.type
_entity.pdbx_description
1 polymer ?
#
loop_
_entity_poly.entity_id
_entity_poly.type
_entity_poly.pdbx_seq_one_letter_code
_entity_poly.pdbx_strand_id
1 'polypeptide(L)'
;MNRPRRLVVEALGCGLLVVALEGAHHGAEHLGVSVTGGQLFMSLAAGAVLACLTLVLRPFSGAHFNPALTFADALEDGTPWKDVPLYVLAQFSGGLAGRLIAHLMCGEPLLLTALAPAATSARFLTELVATFGLLVVVRGCARNRPSAMPFAVAAYVAATVWFTDSRSLANPALVLARAASSQTSAVHPLDVETLVVSQLLGAALAVCLFRWLQRPARASPPGPWTIICLSPQEGVAELAASLLNGLAAPARVQAIASPSDEGSVGAQACARQAILVLRLVPAGASRDAALLGEVWQLSPLELHAALRGRLQRFLRERGWLRLYAVGDPFAPGPGDGR
;
A
#
# COMPACT_ATOMS: atom_id res chain seq x y z
N MET A 1 -1.89 -15.89 6.85
CA MET A 1 -1.69 -17.02 5.90
C MET A 1 -0.24 -17.48 5.94
N ASN A 2 0.05 -18.79 5.78
CA ASN A 2 1.41 -19.30 5.80
C ASN A 2 2.19 -18.91 4.52
N ARG A 3 3.53 -18.89 4.61
CA ARG A 3 4.43 -18.46 3.54
C ARG A 3 4.18 -19.16 2.19
N PRO A 4 4.08 -20.49 2.09
CA PRO A 4 3.87 -21.17 0.79
C PRO A 4 2.62 -20.67 0.04
N ARG A 5 1.53 -20.47 0.74
CA ARG A 5 0.29 -19.99 0.11
C ARG A 5 0.42 -18.57 -0.44
N ARG A 6 1.16 -17.68 0.25
CA ARG A 6 1.46 -16.33 -0.25
C ARG A 6 2.25 -16.39 -1.54
N LEU A 7 3.28 -17.24 -1.60
CA LEU A 7 4.12 -17.40 -2.79
C LEU A 7 3.31 -17.94 -3.99
N VAL A 8 2.42 -18.90 -3.77
CA VAL A 8 1.52 -19.40 -4.84
C VAL A 8 0.61 -18.27 -5.35
N VAL A 9 0.07 -17.44 -4.48
CA VAL A 9 -0.77 -16.31 -4.86
C VAL A 9 0.01 -15.26 -5.67
N GLU A 10 1.25 -14.96 -5.28
CA GLU A 10 2.12 -14.05 -6.04
C GLU A 10 2.47 -14.61 -7.44
N ALA A 11 2.81 -15.90 -7.53
CA ALA A 11 3.05 -16.54 -8.81
C ALA A 11 1.81 -16.55 -9.70
N LEU A 12 0.65 -16.92 -9.14
CA LEU A 12 -0.63 -16.92 -9.85
C LEU A 12 -0.99 -15.53 -10.37
N GLY A 13 -0.86 -14.50 -9.53
CA GLY A 13 -1.17 -13.12 -9.91
C GLY A 13 -0.26 -12.61 -11.04
N CYS A 14 1.05 -12.84 -10.95
CA CYS A 14 1.99 -12.53 -12.04
C CYS A 14 1.66 -13.30 -13.32
N GLY A 15 1.37 -14.58 -13.21
CA GLY A 15 1.04 -15.42 -14.36
C GLY A 15 -0.21 -14.95 -15.09
N LEU A 16 -1.31 -14.73 -14.36
CA LEU A 16 -2.56 -14.24 -14.95
C LEU A 16 -2.44 -12.83 -15.54
N LEU A 17 -1.62 -11.96 -14.93
CA LEU A 17 -1.34 -10.65 -15.50
C LEU A 17 -0.63 -10.75 -16.86
N VAL A 18 0.37 -11.64 -16.97
CA VAL A 18 1.08 -11.87 -18.24
C VAL A 18 0.16 -12.50 -19.28
N VAL A 19 -0.63 -13.51 -18.90
CA VAL A 19 -1.63 -14.14 -19.81
C VAL A 19 -2.59 -13.09 -20.38
N ALA A 20 -3.09 -12.19 -19.56
CA ALA A 20 -4.02 -11.17 -20.01
C ALA A 20 -3.37 -10.17 -20.98
N LEU A 21 -2.12 -9.75 -20.72
CA LEU A 21 -1.38 -8.83 -21.57
C LEU A 21 -1.04 -9.45 -22.94
N GLU A 22 -0.50 -10.66 -22.93
CA GLU A 22 -0.13 -11.38 -24.17
C GLU A 22 -1.37 -11.77 -24.98
N GLY A 23 -2.42 -12.24 -24.30
CA GLY A 23 -3.70 -12.56 -24.96
C GLY A 23 -4.39 -11.34 -25.57
N ALA A 24 -4.35 -10.18 -24.91
CA ALA A 24 -4.89 -8.93 -25.46
C ALA A 24 -4.11 -8.45 -26.69
N HIS A 25 -2.78 -8.62 -26.67
CA HIS A 25 -1.94 -8.28 -27.81
C HIS A 25 -2.26 -9.17 -29.02
N HIS A 26 -2.28 -10.50 -28.84
CA HIS A 26 -2.60 -11.47 -29.87
C HIS A 26 -4.03 -11.26 -30.41
N GLY A 27 -5.02 -11.01 -29.52
CA GLY A 27 -6.39 -10.72 -29.95
C GLY A 27 -6.49 -9.46 -30.81
N ALA A 28 -5.71 -8.42 -30.52
CA ALA A 28 -5.66 -7.21 -31.34
C ALA A 28 -5.05 -7.49 -32.73
N GLU A 29 -3.99 -8.30 -32.82
CA GLU A 29 -3.38 -8.71 -34.08
C GLU A 29 -4.35 -9.52 -34.94
N HIS A 30 -5.05 -10.49 -34.34
CA HIS A 30 -6.09 -11.27 -35.03
C HIS A 30 -7.23 -10.44 -35.59
N LEU A 31 -7.62 -9.37 -34.92
CA LEU A 31 -8.64 -8.44 -35.37
C LEU A 31 -8.10 -7.46 -36.41
N GLY A 32 -6.85 -7.53 -36.82
CA GLY A 32 -6.22 -6.60 -37.74
C GLY A 32 -6.21 -5.16 -37.26
N VAL A 33 -6.20 -4.97 -35.95
CA VAL A 33 -6.23 -3.64 -35.32
C VAL A 33 -4.86 -2.98 -35.47
N SER A 34 -4.84 -1.66 -35.68
CA SER A 34 -3.58 -0.90 -35.76
C SER A 34 -2.73 -1.06 -34.49
N VAL A 35 -1.44 -0.79 -34.58
CA VAL A 35 -0.52 -0.82 -33.43
C VAL A 35 -1.06 0.01 -32.27
N THR A 36 -1.61 1.22 -32.54
CA THR A 36 -2.23 2.07 -31.51
C THR A 36 -3.47 1.41 -30.89
N GLY A 37 -4.30 0.77 -31.70
CA GLY A 37 -5.44 0.00 -31.20
C GLY A 37 -5.00 -1.17 -30.33
N GLY A 38 -3.96 -1.91 -30.71
CA GLY A 38 -3.36 -2.97 -29.88
C GLY A 38 -2.89 -2.46 -28.52
N GLN A 39 -2.30 -1.28 -28.48
CA GLN A 39 -1.94 -0.62 -27.22
C GLN A 39 -3.16 -0.33 -26.34
N LEU A 40 -4.29 0.08 -26.92
CA LEU A 40 -5.54 0.28 -26.19
C LEU A 40 -6.05 -1.02 -25.56
N PHE A 41 -6.07 -2.12 -26.33
CA PHE A 41 -6.47 -3.43 -25.78
C PHE A 41 -5.57 -3.87 -24.63
N MET A 42 -4.25 -3.74 -24.78
CA MET A 42 -3.31 -4.06 -23.72
C MET A 42 -3.50 -3.18 -22.47
N SER A 43 -3.70 -1.87 -22.65
CA SER A 43 -3.96 -0.92 -21.57
C SER A 43 -5.21 -1.30 -20.77
N LEU A 44 -6.32 -1.57 -21.45
CA LEU A 44 -7.58 -1.98 -20.84
C LEU A 44 -7.45 -3.34 -20.14
N ALA A 45 -6.82 -4.32 -20.77
CA ALA A 45 -6.59 -5.65 -20.19
C ALA A 45 -5.72 -5.58 -18.95
N ALA A 46 -4.60 -4.83 -18.99
CA ALA A 46 -3.72 -4.62 -17.85
C ALA A 46 -4.46 -4.02 -16.65
N GLY A 47 -5.21 -2.92 -16.89
CA GLY A 47 -5.99 -2.28 -15.85
C GLY A 47 -7.07 -3.21 -15.27
N ALA A 48 -7.89 -3.81 -16.14
CA ALA A 48 -9.00 -4.65 -15.71
C ALA A 48 -8.52 -5.87 -14.89
N VAL A 49 -7.55 -6.61 -15.42
CA VAL A 49 -7.04 -7.81 -14.72
C VAL A 49 -6.34 -7.45 -13.41
N LEU A 50 -5.56 -6.37 -13.39
CA LEU A 50 -4.86 -5.95 -12.18
C LEU A 50 -5.83 -5.49 -11.08
N ALA A 51 -6.92 -4.79 -11.44
CA ALA A 51 -7.99 -4.45 -10.51
C ALA A 51 -8.60 -5.71 -9.90
N CYS A 52 -9.02 -6.65 -10.73
CA CYS A 52 -9.64 -7.91 -10.28
C CYS A 52 -8.70 -8.72 -9.38
N LEU A 53 -7.46 -8.94 -9.83
CA LEU A 53 -6.48 -9.71 -9.07
C LEU A 53 -6.15 -9.06 -7.73
N THR A 54 -6.00 -7.72 -7.71
CA THR A 54 -5.72 -7.00 -6.47
C THR A 54 -6.90 -7.07 -5.50
N LEU A 55 -8.14 -6.89 -5.99
CA LEU A 55 -9.35 -7.01 -5.17
C LEU A 55 -9.46 -8.38 -4.51
N VAL A 56 -9.23 -9.45 -5.27
CA VAL A 56 -9.42 -10.82 -4.81
C VAL A 56 -8.25 -11.35 -4.01
N LEU A 57 -7.01 -11.07 -4.43
CA LEU A 57 -5.80 -11.72 -3.94
C LEU A 57 -5.05 -10.92 -2.87
N ARG A 58 -5.28 -9.62 -2.76
CA ARG A 58 -4.62 -8.76 -1.76
C ARG A 58 -4.75 -9.26 -0.32
N PRO A 59 -5.92 -9.77 0.15
CA PRO A 59 -6.03 -10.28 1.52
C PRO A 59 -5.13 -11.49 1.80
N PHE A 60 -4.62 -12.16 0.78
CA PHE A 60 -3.84 -13.39 0.90
C PHE A 60 -2.32 -13.14 0.92
N SER A 61 -1.78 -12.34 -0.01
CA SER A 61 -0.34 -12.13 -0.15
C SER A 61 0.12 -10.68 -0.02
N GLY A 62 -0.81 -9.74 -0.08
CA GLY A 62 -0.54 -8.33 -0.32
C GLY A 62 -0.76 -7.91 -1.77
N ALA A 63 -0.85 -8.91 -2.69
CA ALA A 63 -1.02 -8.70 -4.14
C ALA A 63 0.04 -7.77 -4.72
N HIS A 64 1.30 -8.05 -4.44
CA HIS A 64 2.39 -7.29 -5.02
C HIS A 64 2.52 -7.55 -6.51
N PHE A 65 2.57 -8.83 -6.93
CA PHE A 65 2.72 -9.28 -8.32
C PHE A 65 3.86 -8.57 -9.06
N ASN A 66 4.80 -8.00 -8.31
CA ASN A 66 5.81 -7.10 -8.81
C ASN A 66 7.01 -7.06 -7.85
N PRO A 67 8.20 -7.45 -8.28
CA PRO A 67 9.40 -7.38 -7.46
C PRO A 67 9.73 -5.97 -6.95
N ALA A 68 9.46 -4.92 -7.73
CA ALA A 68 9.70 -3.54 -7.29
C ALA A 68 8.76 -3.12 -6.15
N LEU A 69 7.50 -3.58 -6.16
CA LEU A 69 6.57 -3.39 -5.04
C LEU A 69 7.01 -4.18 -3.81
N THR A 70 7.44 -5.43 -3.98
CA THR A 70 7.96 -6.25 -2.88
C THR A 70 9.20 -5.62 -2.24
N PHE A 71 10.12 -5.10 -3.06
CA PHE A 71 11.30 -4.37 -2.60
C PHE A 71 10.93 -3.11 -1.82
N ALA A 72 10.01 -2.29 -2.35
CA ALA A 72 9.55 -1.08 -1.68
C ALA A 72 8.84 -1.37 -0.35
N ASP A 73 8.03 -2.43 -0.30
CA ASP A 73 7.35 -2.87 0.91
C ASP A 73 8.35 -3.36 1.98
N ALA A 74 9.42 -4.07 1.56
CA ALA A 74 10.49 -4.49 2.46
C ALA A 74 11.31 -3.30 3.00
N LEU A 75 11.54 -2.26 2.19
CA LEU A 75 12.19 -1.02 2.65
C LEU A 75 11.38 -0.32 3.75
N GLU A 76 10.07 -0.52 3.83
CA GLU A 76 9.18 0.07 4.83
C GLU A 76 8.76 -0.93 5.93
N ASP A 77 9.54 -2.00 6.11
CA ASP A 77 9.34 -3.02 7.15
C ASP A 77 8.01 -3.81 7.03
N GLY A 78 7.40 -3.82 5.85
CA GLY A 78 6.22 -4.62 5.54
C GLY A 78 6.57 -6.09 5.30
N THR A 79 7.19 -6.40 4.18
CA THR A 79 7.68 -7.75 3.88
C THR A 79 9.05 -7.97 4.53
N PRO A 80 9.23 -9.02 5.34
CA PRO A 80 10.55 -9.34 5.91
C PRO A 80 11.58 -9.61 4.81
N TRP A 81 12.79 -9.05 4.94
CA TRP A 81 13.86 -9.20 3.95
C TRP A 81 14.19 -10.65 3.60
N LYS A 82 14.08 -11.56 4.56
CA LYS A 82 14.26 -13.02 4.34
C LYS A 82 13.22 -13.64 3.41
N ASP A 83 12.07 -12.99 3.22
CA ASP A 83 10.99 -13.47 2.36
C ASP A 83 11.05 -12.84 0.95
N VAL A 84 11.74 -11.70 0.78
CA VAL A 84 11.87 -10.99 -0.50
C VAL A 84 12.39 -11.88 -1.62
N PRO A 85 13.48 -12.65 -1.47
CA PRO A 85 13.97 -13.51 -2.56
C PRO A 85 12.94 -14.56 -3.00
N LEU A 86 12.16 -15.09 -2.05
CA LEU A 86 11.13 -16.08 -2.35
C LEU A 86 9.94 -15.47 -3.10
N TYR A 87 9.53 -14.26 -2.71
CA TYR A 87 8.50 -13.48 -3.43
C TYR A 87 8.94 -13.20 -4.86
N VAL A 88 10.15 -12.69 -5.04
CA VAL A 88 10.74 -12.38 -6.35
C VAL A 88 10.81 -13.64 -7.23
N LEU A 89 11.26 -14.77 -6.67
CA LEU A 89 11.30 -16.03 -7.39
C LEU A 89 9.90 -16.50 -7.79
N ALA A 90 8.93 -16.42 -6.90
CA ALA A 90 7.54 -16.77 -7.19
C ALA A 90 6.93 -15.88 -8.30
N GLN A 91 7.20 -14.57 -8.24
CA GLN A 91 6.74 -13.60 -9.24
C GLN A 91 7.39 -13.85 -10.61
N PHE A 92 8.69 -14.13 -10.67
CA PHE A 92 9.40 -14.46 -11.90
C PHE A 92 8.91 -15.77 -12.50
N SER A 93 8.83 -16.84 -11.70
CA SER A 93 8.34 -18.15 -12.16
C SER A 93 6.88 -18.06 -12.64
N GLY A 94 6.04 -17.31 -11.93
CA GLY A 94 4.66 -17.04 -12.32
C GLY A 94 4.58 -16.29 -13.65
N GLY A 95 5.38 -15.23 -13.82
CA GLY A 95 5.45 -14.46 -15.07
C GLY A 95 5.88 -15.31 -16.28
N LEU A 96 6.91 -16.13 -16.12
CA LEU A 96 7.38 -17.04 -17.17
C LEU A 96 6.35 -18.14 -17.48
N ALA A 97 5.74 -18.73 -16.46
CA ALA A 97 4.68 -19.72 -16.64
C ALA A 97 3.45 -19.10 -17.34
N GLY A 98 3.06 -17.89 -16.95
CA GLY A 98 1.97 -17.15 -17.58
C GLY A 98 2.23 -16.89 -19.06
N ARG A 99 3.47 -16.51 -19.41
CA ARG A 99 3.87 -16.36 -20.81
C ARG A 99 3.78 -17.68 -21.58
N LEU A 100 4.32 -18.77 -21.02
CA LEU A 100 4.23 -20.07 -21.65
C LEU A 100 2.78 -20.49 -21.91
N ILE A 101 1.92 -20.28 -20.92
CA ILE A 101 0.47 -20.54 -21.06
C ILE A 101 -0.16 -19.66 -22.15
N ALA A 102 0.16 -18.37 -22.19
CA ALA A 102 -0.35 -17.48 -23.22
C ALA A 102 0.04 -17.93 -24.64
N HIS A 103 1.31 -18.32 -24.85
CA HIS A 103 1.77 -18.85 -26.13
C HIS A 103 1.05 -20.15 -26.52
N LEU A 104 0.85 -21.06 -25.58
CA LEU A 104 0.05 -22.28 -25.83
C LEU A 104 -1.41 -21.95 -26.19
N MET A 105 -2.02 -20.97 -25.53
CA MET A 105 -3.40 -20.53 -25.82
C MET A 105 -3.52 -19.89 -27.20
N CYS A 106 -2.49 -19.18 -27.64
CA CYS A 106 -2.49 -18.45 -28.90
C CYS A 106 -1.89 -19.25 -30.08
N GLY A 107 -1.35 -20.45 -29.83
CA GLY A 107 -0.67 -21.24 -30.88
C GLY A 107 0.69 -20.67 -31.29
N GLU A 108 1.29 -19.82 -30.47
CA GLU A 108 2.57 -19.19 -30.73
C GLU A 108 3.76 -20.08 -30.35
N PRO A 109 4.94 -19.92 -30.99
CA PRO A 109 6.14 -20.66 -30.65
C PRO A 109 6.60 -20.39 -29.21
N LEU A 110 6.97 -21.44 -28.48
CA LEU A 110 7.29 -21.37 -27.04
C LEU A 110 8.61 -20.68 -26.72
N LEU A 111 9.58 -20.72 -27.62
CA LEU A 111 10.93 -20.20 -27.42
C LEU A 111 11.35 -19.36 -28.63
N LEU A 112 11.27 -18.05 -28.47
CA LEU A 112 11.84 -17.12 -29.42
C LEU A 112 12.53 -15.99 -28.66
N THR A 113 13.77 -15.71 -29.05
CA THR A 113 14.50 -14.54 -28.55
C THR A 113 14.17 -13.33 -29.40
N ALA A 114 13.79 -12.25 -28.76
CA ALA A 114 13.50 -11.01 -29.46
C ALA A 114 14.78 -10.40 -30.04
N LEU A 115 14.70 -9.99 -31.29
CA LEU A 115 15.63 -9.07 -31.93
C LEU A 115 15.14 -7.61 -31.74
N ALA A 116 14.68 -7.28 -30.54
CA ALA A 116 14.28 -5.91 -30.24
C ALA A 116 15.51 -5.01 -30.18
N PRO A 117 15.42 -3.73 -30.62
CA PRO A 117 16.54 -2.80 -30.48
C PRO A 117 16.85 -2.56 -28.98
N ALA A 118 18.15 -2.35 -28.71
CA ALA A 118 18.65 -2.08 -27.36
C ALA A 118 17.94 -0.90 -26.70
N ALA A 119 17.80 -0.95 -25.37
CA ALA A 119 17.19 0.12 -24.59
C ALA A 119 17.99 1.43 -24.72
N THR A 120 17.26 2.52 -24.86
CA THR A 120 17.82 3.87 -24.88
C THR A 120 17.79 4.47 -23.47
N SER A 121 18.54 5.58 -23.27
CA SER A 121 18.43 6.38 -22.04
C SER A 121 16.99 6.84 -21.76
N ALA A 122 16.19 7.05 -22.82
CA ALA A 122 14.77 7.37 -22.70
C ALA A 122 13.99 6.22 -22.04
N ARG A 123 14.24 4.96 -22.40
CA ARG A 123 13.59 3.79 -21.76
C ARG A 123 13.95 3.67 -20.29
N PHE A 124 15.21 3.92 -19.92
CA PHE A 124 15.61 3.94 -18.53
C PHE A 124 14.80 4.98 -17.73
N LEU A 125 14.72 6.20 -18.23
CA LEU A 125 13.99 7.28 -17.58
C LEU A 125 12.48 6.99 -17.49
N THR A 126 11.87 6.47 -18.56
CA THR A 126 10.43 6.15 -18.56
C THR A 126 10.09 5.04 -17.56
N GLU A 127 10.91 4.01 -17.43
CA GLU A 127 10.70 2.95 -16.44
C GLU A 127 10.89 3.46 -14.99
N LEU A 128 11.88 4.31 -14.76
CA LEU A 128 12.09 4.96 -13.47
C LEU A 128 10.85 5.78 -13.08
N VAL A 129 10.37 6.65 -13.97
CA VAL A 129 9.20 7.51 -13.72
C VAL A 129 7.92 6.68 -13.56
N ALA A 130 7.71 5.68 -14.41
CA ALA A 130 6.54 4.82 -14.31
C ALA A 130 6.50 4.05 -12.98
N THR A 131 7.62 3.49 -12.55
CA THR A 131 7.70 2.75 -11.28
C THR A 131 7.60 3.69 -10.09
N PHE A 132 8.27 4.84 -10.13
CA PHE A 132 8.12 5.87 -9.10
C PHE A 132 6.65 6.27 -8.91
N GLY A 133 5.94 6.60 -9.98
CA GLY A 133 4.54 6.99 -9.93
C GLY A 133 3.62 5.84 -9.49
N LEU A 134 3.90 4.59 -9.89
CA LEU A 134 3.19 3.41 -9.40
C LEU A 134 3.26 3.32 -7.87
N LEU A 135 4.46 3.46 -7.30
CA LEU A 135 4.66 3.44 -5.85
C LEU A 135 4.00 4.64 -5.16
N VAL A 136 4.01 5.82 -5.79
CA VAL A 136 3.28 6.99 -5.28
C VAL A 136 1.78 6.70 -5.16
N VAL A 137 1.18 6.08 -6.18
CA VAL A 137 -0.24 5.69 -6.15
C VAL A 137 -0.50 4.63 -5.09
N VAL A 138 0.30 3.56 -5.05
CA VAL A 138 0.16 2.47 -4.06
C VAL A 138 0.25 3.03 -2.64
N ARG A 139 1.30 3.82 -2.34
CA ARG A 139 1.53 4.36 -0.99
C ARG A 139 0.50 5.41 -0.59
N GLY A 140 0.13 6.28 -1.52
CA GLY A 140 -0.91 7.29 -1.30
C GLY A 140 -2.26 6.65 -0.97
N CYS A 141 -2.66 5.63 -1.72
CA CYS A 141 -3.91 4.92 -1.50
C CYS A 141 -3.89 4.05 -0.26
N ALA A 142 -2.82 3.29 -0.03
CA ALA A 142 -2.70 2.38 1.12
C ALA A 142 -2.93 3.12 2.45
N ARG A 143 -2.48 4.36 2.53
CA ARG A 143 -2.62 5.19 3.74
C ARG A 143 -3.98 5.85 3.87
N ASN A 144 -4.47 6.43 2.79
CA ASN A 144 -5.61 7.36 2.86
C ASN A 144 -6.93 6.75 2.36
N ARG A 145 -6.87 5.85 1.39
CA ARG A 145 -8.02 5.23 0.74
C ARG A 145 -7.73 3.78 0.34
N PRO A 146 -7.55 2.85 1.29
CA PRO A 146 -7.16 1.46 0.99
C PRO A 146 -8.18 0.71 0.12
N SER A 147 -9.46 1.04 0.19
CA SER A 147 -10.51 0.46 -0.67
C SER A 147 -10.44 0.92 -2.13
N ALA A 148 -9.91 2.12 -2.39
CA ALA A 148 -9.74 2.64 -3.75
C ALA A 148 -8.43 2.15 -4.42
N MET A 149 -7.50 1.58 -3.65
CA MET A 149 -6.17 1.22 -4.13
C MET A 149 -6.20 0.29 -5.36
N PRO A 150 -7.01 -0.79 -5.41
CA PRO A 150 -7.05 -1.66 -6.59
C PRO A 150 -7.38 -0.92 -7.87
N PHE A 151 -8.35 -0.01 -7.81
CA PHE A 151 -8.79 0.77 -8.96
C PHE A 151 -7.78 1.87 -9.34
N ALA A 152 -7.19 2.55 -8.37
CA ALA A 152 -6.20 3.58 -8.62
C ALA A 152 -4.92 3.01 -9.24
N VAL A 153 -4.44 1.87 -8.72
CA VAL A 153 -3.28 1.16 -9.28
C VAL A 153 -3.57 0.67 -10.70
N ALA A 154 -4.74 0.07 -10.93
CA ALA A 154 -5.19 -0.39 -12.24
C ALA A 154 -5.26 0.76 -13.25
N ALA A 155 -5.88 1.87 -12.88
CA ALA A 155 -5.99 3.06 -13.73
C ALA A 155 -4.61 3.66 -14.04
N TYR A 156 -3.71 3.72 -13.03
CA TYR A 156 -2.36 4.20 -13.26
C TYR A 156 -1.58 3.29 -14.22
N VAL A 157 -1.60 1.98 -14.03
CA VAL A 157 -0.93 1.02 -14.92
C VAL A 157 -1.50 1.11 -16.34
N ALA A 158 -2.81 1.20 -16.50
CA ALA A 158 -3.42 1.44 -17.81
C ALA A 158 -2.94 2.74 -18.46
N ALA A 159 -2.82 3.82 -17.70
CA ALA A 159 -2.35 5.10 -18.19
C ALA A 159 -0.86 5.09 -18.60
N THR A 160 0.00 4.35 -17.87
CA THR A 160 1.44 4.31 -18.16
C THR A 160 1.76 3.74 -19.53
N VAL A 161 0.93 2.87 -20.09
CA VAL A 161 1.06 2.35 -21.47
C VAL A 161 1.15 3.48 -22.51
N TRP A 162 0.53 4.64 -22.22
CA TRP A 162 0.39 5.75 -23.15
C TRP A 162 1.51 6.78 -23.06
N PHE A 163 2.15 6.93 -21.90
CA PHE A 163 3.18 7.95 -21.73
C PHE A 163 4.59 7.38 -21.54
N THR A 164 4.76 6.05 -21.63
CA THR A 164 6.07 5.41 -21.56
C THR A 164 6.48 4.80 -22.89
N ASP A 165 7.73 4.97 -23.27
CA ASP A 165 8.31 4.34 -24.47
C ASP A 165 8.37 2.81 -24.36
N SER A 166 8.52 2.29 -23.16
CA SER A 166 8.51 0.86 -22.82
C SER A 166 7.14 0.20 -22.84
N ARG A 167 6.06 0.98 -23.02
CA ARG A 167 4.66 0.52 -22.91
C ARG A 167 4.34 -0.06 -21.53
N SER A 168 4.86 0.62 -20.50
CA SER A 168 4.62 0.34 -19.09
C SER A 168 4.96 -1.07 -18.63
N LEU A 169 6.21 -1.30 -18.45
CA LEU A 169 6.63 -2.48 -17.71
C LEU A 169 6.48 -2.23 -16.20
N ALA A 170 7.15 -1.21 -15.64
CA ALA A 170 7.13 -0.84 -14.22
C ALA A 170 7.14 -2.04 -13.25
N ASN A 171 7.62 -3.20 -13.74
CA ASN A 171 7.55 -4.49 -13.07
C ASN A 171 8.67 -5.41 -13.58
N PRO A 172 9.68 -5.73 -12.76
CA PRO A 172 10.77 -6.64 -13.14
C PRO A 172 10.31 -8.02 -13.62
N ALA A 173 9.19 -8.54 -13.10
CA ALA A 173 8.67 -9.84 -13.56
C ALA A 173 8.13 -9.78 -14.99
N LEU A 174 7.50 -8.66 -15.37
CA LEU A 174 7.07 -8.43 -16.76
C LEU A 174 8.26 -8.18 -17.69
N VAL A 175 9.31 -7.48 -17.24
CA VAL A 175 10.56 -7.32 -18.02
C VAL A 175 11.13 -8.66 -18.39
N LEU A 176 11.27 -9.56 -17.40
CA LEU A 176 11.81 -10.90 -17.62
C LEU A 176 10.91 -11.75 -18.53
N ALA A 177 9.59 -11.74 -18.31
CA ALA A 177 8.65 -12.47 -19.15
C ALA A 177 8.71 -11.99 -20.62
N ARG A 178 8.81 -10.69 -20.86
CA ARG A 178 8.94 -10.10 -22.21
C ARG A 178 10.31 -10.30 -22.83
N ALA A 179 11.38 -10.41 -22.06
CA ALA A 179 12.70 -10.75 -22.59
C ALA A 179 12.75 -12.17 -23.18
N ALA A 180 11.85 -13.02 -22.74
CA ALA A 180 11.67 -14.36 -23.31
C ALA A 180 10.62 -14.40 -24.45
N SER A 181 10.21 -13.27 -25.06
CA SER A 181 9.19 -13.12 -26.10
C SER A 181 9.78 -12.72 -27.45
N SER A 182 9.12 -13.13 -28.54
CA SER A 182 9.44 -12.70 -29.92
C SER A 182 8.53 -11.60 -30.44
N GLN A 183 7.54 -11.19 -29.66
CA GLN A 183 6.55 -10.21 -30.08
C GLN A 183 7.15 -8.80 -30.23
N THR A 184 6.45 -7.93 -30.95
CA THR A 184 6.86 -6.52 -31.18
C THR A 184 7.03 -5.72 -29.89
N SER A 185 6.46 -6.21 -28.77
CA SER A 185 6.60 -5.63 -27.42
C SER A 185 7.72 -6.26 -26.61
N ALA A 186 8.55 -7.12 -27.20
CA ALA A 186 9.61 -7.82 -26.51
C ALA A 186 10.71 -6.87 -25.96
N VAL A 187 11.38 -7.33 -24.92
CA VAL A 187 12.54 -6.67 -24.32
C VAL A 187 13.81 -7.37 -24.78
N HIS A 188 14.81 -6.60 -25.22
CA HIS A 188 16.09 -7.20 -25.54
C HIS A 188 16.73 -7.79 -24.27
N PRO A 189 17.25 -9.03 -24.27
CA PRO A 189 17.81 -9.66 -23.07
C PRO A 189 18.91 -8.85 -22.37
N LEU A 190 19.73 -8.12 -23.12
CA LEU A 190 20.79 -7.25 -22.58
C LEU A 190 20.24 -6.00 -21.86
N ASP A 191 18.97 -5.66 -22.07
CA ASP A 191 18.33 -4.49 -21.44
C ASP A 191 17.68 -4.84 -20.10
N VAL A 192 17.48 -6.11 -19.79
CA VAL A 192 16.80 -6.59 -18.58
C VAL A 192 17.39 -5.95 -17.33
N GLU A 193 18.72 -6.01 -17.18
CA GLU A 193 19.40 -5.46 -16.02
C GLU A 193 19.16 -3.95 -15.90
N THR A 194 19.35 -3.20 -16.98
CA THR A 194 19.17 -1.75 -17.03
C THR A 194 17.74 -1.33 -16.64
N LEU A 195 16.74 -2.03 -17.17
CA LEU A 195 15.33 -1.76 -16.88
C LEU A 195 14.96 -2.12 -15.44
N VAL A 196 15.43 -3.26 -14.93
CA VAL A 196 15.21 -3.67 -13.53
C VAL A 196 15.86 -2.67 -12.56
N VAL A 197 17.07 -2.23 -12.82
CA VAL A 197 17.76 -1.22 -12.00
C VAL A 197 16.97 0.09 -12.00
N SER A 198 16.49 0.56 -13.15
CA SER A 198 15.68 1.79 -13.23
C SER A 198 14.40 1.70 -12.43
N GLN A 199 13.71 0.55 -12.47
CA GLN A 199 12.48 0.29 -11.70
C GLN A 199 12.74 0.26 -10.18
N LEU A 200 13.82 -0.39 -9.74
CA LEU A 200 14.19 -0.43 -8.32
C LEU A 200 14.59 0.96 -7.81
N LEU A 201 15.28 1.77 -8.63
CA LEU A 201 15.58 3.16 -8.29
C LEU A 201 14.32 4.00 -8.18
N GLY A 202 13.38 3.87 -9.12
CA GLY A 202 12.07 4.53 -9.06
C GLY A 202 11.30 4.17 -7.79
N ALA A 203 11.32 2.89 -7.42
CA ALA A 203 10.70 2.41 -6.18
C ALA A 203 11.36 3.00 -4.93
N ALA A 204 12.70 3.02 -4.87
CA ALA A 204 13.44 3.61 -3.76
C ALA A 204 13.18 5.12 -3.60
N LEU A 205 13.15 5.86 -4.70
CA LEU A 205 12.82 7.29 -4.70
C LEU A 205 11.40 7.56 -4.17
N ALA A 206 10.42 6.74 -4.54
CA ALA A 206 9.06 6.86 -4.00
C ALA A 206 9.02 6.60 -2.49
N VAL A 207 9.73 5.58 -2.00
CA VAL A 207 9.88 5.31 -0.56
C VAL A 207 10.51 6.50 0.15
N CYS A 208 11.59 7.06 -0.40
CA CYS A 208 12.25 8.26 0.16
C CYS A 208 11.30 9.45 0.22
N LEU A 209 10.53 9.70 -0.86
CA LEU A 209 9.52 10.75 -0.90
C LEU A 209 8.48 10.57 0.22
N PHE A 210 7.90 9.36 0.35
CA PHE A 210 6.89 9.14 1.37
C PHE A 210 7.45 9.18 2.80
N ARG A 211 8.66 8.71 3.02
CA ARG A 211 9.36 8.92 4.30
C ARG A 211 9.56 10.40 4.63
N TRP A 212 9.87 11.22 3.62
CA TRP A 212 10.00 12.66 3.81
C TRP A 212 8.66 13.34 4.05
N LEU A 213 7.62 13.04 3.26
CA LEU A 213 6.26 13.56 3.43
C LEU A 213 5.64 13.17 4.77
N GLN A 214 6.07 12.05 5.35
CA GLN A 214 5.54 11.51 6.59
C GLN A 214 6.33 11.94 7.82
N ARG A 215 7.41 12.67 7.65
CA ARG A 215 8.13 13.23 8.80
C ARG A 215 7.19 14.13 9.58
N PRO A 216 7.01 13.90 10.89
CA PRO A 216 6.22 14.80 11.72
C PRO A 216 6.80 16.20 11.61
N ALA A 217 5.93 17.22 11.45
CA ALA A 217 6.32 18.62 11.31
C ALA A 217 7.09 19.18 12.52
N ARG A 218 7.07 18.45 13.62
CA ARG A 218 7.87 18.69 14.83
C ARG A 218 8.36 17.35 15.37
N ALA A 219 9.62 17.30 15.76
CA ALA A 219 10.13 16.17 16.54
C ALA A 219 9.28 16.09 17.82
N SER A 220 8.55 14.99 18.00
CA SER A 220 7.88 14.73 19.27
C SER A 220 8.97 14.61 20.35
N PRO A 221 8.80 15.20 21.52
CA PRO A 221 9.76 15.05 22.60
C PRO A 221 10.00 13.56 22.90
N PRO A 222 11.22 13.21 23.39
CA PRO A 222 11.55 11.83 23.70
C PRO A 222 10.67 11.33 24.86
N GLY A 223 10.04 10.17 24.67
CA GLY A 223 9.24 9.48 25.69
C GLY A 223 7.79 9.23 25.26
N PRO A 224 7.08 8.35 25.93
CA PRO A 224 5.66 8.18 25.71
C PRO A 224 4.90 9.40 26.19
N TRP A 225 4.08 9.98 25.32
CA TRP A 225 3.18 11.05 25.68
C TRP A 225 2.05 10.50 26.56
N THR A 226 1.87 11.07 27.73
CA THR A 226 0.73 10.72 28.58
C THR A 226 -0.48 11.57 28.16
N ILE A 227 -1.57 10.92 27.74
CA ILE A 227 -2.85 11.55 27.43
C ILE A 227 -3.81 11.22 28.57
N ILE A 228 -4.38 12.23 29.21
CA ILE A 228 -5.40 12.04 30.22
C ILE A 228 -6.77 12.23 29.56
N CYS A 229 -7.62 11.21 29.60
CA CYS A 229 -8.99 11.26 29.15
C CYS A 229 -9.91 11.61 30.32
N LEU A 230 -10.71 12.67 30.17
CA LEU A 230 -11.66 13.14 31.18
C LEU A 230 -13.06 13.12 30.60
N SER A 231 -14.05 12.64 31.36
CA SER A 231 -15.46 12.76 31.02
C SER A 231 -16.31 12.83 32.28
N PRO A 232 -17.35 13.65 32.30
CA PRO A 232 -18.36 13.63 33.36
C PRO A 232 -19.33 12.42 33.22
N GLN A 233 -19.28 11.70 32.07
CA GLN A 233 -20.06 10.49 31.84
C GLN A 233 -19.27 9.27 32.25
N GLU A 234 -19.86 8.42 33.07
CA GLU A 234 -19.28 7.15 33.52
C GLU A 234 -18.92 6.26 32.32
N GLY A 235 -17.73 5.66 32.34
CA GLY A 235 -17.24 4.75 31.31
C GLY A 235 -16.71 5.40 30.03
N VAL A 236 -16.94 6.69 29.78
CA VAL A 236 -16.49 7.35 28.52
C VAL A 236 -15.00 7.64 28.52
N ALA A 237 -14.45 8.04 29.64
CA ALA A 237 -13.01 8.26 29.78
C ALA A 237 -12.22 6.97 29.63
N GLU A 238 -12.70 5.86 30.22
CA GLU A 238 -12.13 4.51 30.12
C GLU A 238 -12.18 4.00 28.70
N LEU A 239 -13.33 4.18 28.02
CA LEU A 239 -13.47 3.81 26.61
C LEU A 239 -12.48 4.58 25.73
N ALA A 240 -12.35 5.90 25.92
CA ALA A 240 -11.42 6.73 25.16
C ALA A 240 -9.96 6.32 25.41
N ALA A 241 -9.58 6.09 26.65
CA ALA A 241 -8.24 5.62 27.01
C ALA A 241 -7.93 4.25 26.43
N SER A 242 -8.88 3.31 26.47
CA SER A 242 -8.76 1.98 25.86
C SER A 242 -8.58 2.07 24.33
N LEU A 243 -9.39 2.87 23.65
CA LEU A 243 -9.29 3.08 22.21
C LEU A 243 -7.96 3.75 21.82
N LEU A 244 -7.52 4.75 22.56
CA LEU A 244 -6.23 5.41 22.34
C LEU A 244 -5.07 4.43 22.48
N ASN A 245 -5.05 3.66 23.56
CA ASN A 245 -4.00 2.65 23.80
C ASN A 245 -4.02 1.54 22.75
N GLY A 246 -5.22 1.18 22.22
CA GLY A 246 -5.36 0.21 21.13
C GLY A 246 -4.89 0.73 19.77
N LEU A 247 -5.10 2.02 19.49
CA LEU A 247 -4.79 2.65 18.20
C LEU A 247 -3.37 3.23 18.13
N ALA A 248 -2.85 3.72 19.25
CA ALA A 248 -1.55 4.36 19.30
C ALA A 248 -0.40 3.38 19.36
N ALA A 249 0.77 3.79 18.86
CA ALA A 249 2.01 3.05 19.08
C ALA A 249 2.40 3.09 20.57
N PRO A 250 2.59 1.95 21.27
CA PRO A 250 2.80 1.90 22.73
C PRO A 250 4.03 2.70 23.19
N ALA A 251 5.06 2.79 22.37
CA ALA A 251 6.28 3.57 22.63
C ALA A 251 6.06 5.09 22.47
N ARG A 252 4.89 5.53 21.99
CA ARG A 252 4.61 6.93 21.67
C ARG A 252 3.52 7.53 22.53
N VAL A 253 2.52 6.75 22.94
CA VAL A 253 1.35 7.25 23.67
C VAL A 253 0.94 6.25 24.75
N GLN A 254 0.65 6.77 25.90
CA GLN A 254 -0.03 6.09 27.01
C GLN A 254 -1.25 6.92 27.38
N ALA A 255 -2.45 6.36 27.25
CA ALA A 255 -3.69 7.02 27.64
C ALA A 255 -4.18 6.49 28.99
N ILE A 256 -4.65 7.38 29.84
CA ILE A 256 -5.13 7.10 31.20
C ILE A 256 -6.51 7.77 31.36
N ALA A 257 -7.49 7.02 31.85
CA ALA A 257 -8.75 7.59 32.29
C ALA A 257 -8.59 8.25 33.68
N SER A 258 -9.23 9.40 33.87
CA SER A 258 -9.30 10.04 35.18
C SER A 258 -10.72 10.55 35.43
N PRO A 259 -11.23 10.49 36.67
CA PRO A 259 -12.49 11.11 37.02
C PRO A 259 -12.45 12.63 36.79
N SER A 260 -13.62 13.23 36.53
CA SER A 260 -13.79 14.64 36.13
C SER A 260 -13.46 15.70 37.17
N ASP A 261 -12.89 15.32 38.32
CA ASP A 261 -12.57 16.23 39.39
C ASP A 261 -11.36 17.10 39.06
N GLU A 262 -11.60 18.38 38.80
CA GLU A 262 -10.63 19.37 38.28
C GLU A 262 -9.41 19.57 39.21
N GLY A 263 -9.58 19.42 40.52
CA GLY A 263 -8.50 19.60 41.48
C GLY A 263 -7.42 18.48 41.43
N SER A 264 -7.81 17.26 41.06
CA SER A 264 -6.90 16.11 40.97
C SER A 264 -6.10 16.06 39.67
N VAL A 265 -6.65 16.65 38.59
CA VAL A 265 -6.08 16.58 37.23
C VAL A 265 -4.82 17.43 37.10
N GLY A 266 -4.81 18.64 37.65
CA GLY A 266 -3.61 19.50 37.64
C GLY A 266 -2.42 18.84 38.38
N ALA A 267 -2.70 18.24 39.53
CA ALA A 267 -1.68 17.53 40.31
C ALA A 267 -1.17 16.25 39.61
N GLN A 268 -2.07 15.48 38.97
CA GLN A 268 -1.70 14.29 38.22
C GLN A 268 -0.97 14.62 36.90
N ALA A 269 -1.40 15.69 36.20
CA ALA A 269 -0.74 16.16 34.99
C ALA A 269 0.70 16.63 35.28
N CYS A 270 0.90 17.41 36.36
CA CYS A 270 2.23 17.84 36.80
C CYS A 270 3.09 16.66 37.28
N ALA A 271 2.53 15.74 38.07
CA ALA A 271 3.27 14.60 38.60
C ALA A 271 3.71 13.57 37.55
N ARG A 272 2.99 13.49 36.42
CA ARG A 272 3.26 12.51 35.34
C ARG A 272 3.81 13.12 34.05
N GLN A 273 4.18 14.40 34.05
CA GLN A 273 4.59 15.12 32.82
C GLN A 273 3.57 14.93 31.70
N ALA A 274 2.27 14.95 32.02
CA ALA A 274 1.21 14.81 31.04
C ALA A 274 1.23 16.01 30.10
N ILE A 275 1.24 15.75 28.80
CA ILE A 275 1.47 16.76 27.77
C ILE A 275 0.15 17.16 27.10
N LEU A 276 -0.88 16.33 27.25
CA LEU A 276 -2.19 16.59 26.67
C LEU A 276 -3.31 16.06 27.57
N VAL A 277 -4.32 16.90 27.77
CA VAL A 277 -5.58 16.53 28.42
C VAL A 277 -6.69 16.52 27.37
N LEU A 278 -7.36 15.40 27.20
CA LEU A 278 -8.49 15.24 26.30
C LEU A 278 -9.78 15.24 27.13
N ARG A 279 -10.58 16.31 27.02
CA ARG A 279 -11.86 16.42 27.71
C ARG A 279 -12.99 16.02 26.78
N LEU A 280 -13.77 15.02 27.17
CA LEU A 280 -14.90 14.48 26.43
C LEU A 280 -16.19 14.96 27.10
N VAL A 281 -16.97 15.82 26.44
CA VAL A 281 -18.21 16.39 26.97
C VAL A 281 -19.40 16.02 26.08
N PRO A 282 -20.62 15.91 26.66
CA PRO A 282 -21.83 15.68 25.87
C PRO A 282 -22.07 16.80 24.85
N ALA A 283 -22.74 16.46 23.75
CA ALA A 283 -23.17 17.44 22.77
C ALA A 283 -24.12 18.48 23.45
N GLY A 284 -23.81 19.78 23.30
CA GLY A 284 -24.58 20.87 23.92
C GLY A 284 -24.01 21.43 25.23
N ALA A 285 -22.96 20.84 25.78
CA ALA A 285 -22.26 21.41 26.92
C ALA A 285 -21.48 22.69 26.54
N SER A 286 -21.40 23.67 27.48
CA SER A 286 -20.63 24.89 27.25
C SER A 286 -19.14 24.61 27.04
N ARG A 287 -18.52 25.38 26.13
CA ARG A 287 -17.08 25.33 25.85
C ARG A 287 -16.19 26.06 26.84
N ASP A 288 -16.79 26.83 27.75
CA ASP A 288 -16.07 27.80 28.59
C ASP A 288 -15.21 27.18 29.71
N ALA A 289 -15.22 25.85 29.84
CA ALA A 289 -14.43 25.15 30.86
C ALA A 289 -13.01 24.70 30.38
N ALA A 290 -12.50 25.26 29.30
CA ALA A 290 -11.25 24.78 28.69
C ALA A 290 -10.04 25.59 29.13
N LEU A 291 -9.55 25.39 30.34
CA LEU A 291 -8.27 25.96 30.77
C LEU A 291 -7.03 25.22 30.32
N LEU A 292 -7.12 23.92 29.99
CA LEU A 292 -5.98 23.10 29.52
C LEU A 292 -6.47 21.88 28.71
N GLY A 293 -6.39 21.91 27.35
CA GLY A 293 -6.60 20.73 26.52
C GLY A 293 -7.61 20.86 25.39
N GLU A 294 -7.75 19.81 24.56
CA GLU A 294 -8.76 19.74 23.50
C GLU A 294 -10.11 19.27 24.07
N VAL A 295 -11.17 20.01 23.76
CA VAL A 295 -12.56 19.66 24.16
C VAL A 295 -13.28 19.04 22.97
N TRP A 296 -13.79 17.82 23.15
CA TRP A 296 -14.56 17.11 22.13
C TRP A 296 -16.01 16.92 22.59
N GLN A 297 -16.95 17.40 21.77
CA GLN A 297 -18.36 17.14 21.96
C GLN A 297 -18.76 15.84 21.28
N LEU A 298 -19.44 14.94 22.01
CA LEU A 298 -19.83 13.61 21.57
C LEU A 298 -21.35 13.44 21.64
N SER A 299 -21.93 12.88 20.56
CA SER A 299 -23.34 12.45 20.55
C SER A 299 -23.48 11.07 21.21
N PRO A 300 -24.48 10.87 22.09
CA PRO A 300 -24.68 9.60 22.78
C PRO A 300 -24.98 8.42 21.82
N LEU A 301 -25.62 8.67 20.67
CA LEU A 301 -26.11 7.63 19.76
C LEU A 301 -25.02 6.99 18.89
N GLU A 302 -23.88 7.67 18.70
CA GLU A 302 -22.78 7.17 17.85
C GLU A 302 -21.41 7.20 18.57
N LEU A 303 -21.44 7.15 19.90
CA LEU A 303 -20.27 7.40 20.74
C LEU A 303 -19.03 6.61 20.33
N HIS A 304 -19.17 5.31 20.16
CA HIS A 304 -18.00 4.44 19.88
C HIS A 304 -17.38 4.70 18.49
N ALA A 305 -18.20 4.75 17.44
CA ALA A 305 -17.73 4.94 16.06
C ALA A 305 -17.21 6.35 15.82
N ALA A 306 -17.93 7.36 16.30
CA ALA A 306 -17.52 8.76 16.18
C ALA A 306 -16.24 9.05 16.97
N LEU A 307 -16.15 8.53 18.19
CA LEU A 307 -14.96 8.67 19.05
C LEU A 307 -13.75 7.99 18.39
N ARG A 308 -13.90 6.76 17.91
CA ARG A 308 -12.84 6.02 17.22
C ARG A 308 -12.34 6.77 15.99
N GLY A 309 -13.23 7.26 15.14
CA GLY A 309 -12.85 8.01 13.94
C GLY A 309 -12.10 9.31 14.25
N ARG A 310 -12.52 10.04 15.30
CA ARG A 310 -11.82 11.25 15.77
C ARG A 310 -10.45 10.94 16.35
N LEU A 311 -10.33 9.90 17.17
CA LEU A 311 -9.06 9.45 17.76
C LEU A 311 -8.07 8.98 16.69
N GLN A 312 -8.53 8.24 15.68
CA GLN A 312 -7.69 7.85 14.55
C GLN A 312 -7.16 9.07 13.79
N ARG A 313 -7.99 10.07 13.52
CA ARG A 313 -7.58 11.31 12.85
C ARG A 313 -6.55 12.07 13.69
N PHE A 314 -6.85 12.26 14.97
CA PHE A 314 -5.97 12.90 15.94
C PHE A 314 -4.58 12.24 16.04
N LEU A 315 -4.53 10.91 16.14
CA LEU A 315 -3.27 10.15 16.19
C LEU A 315 -2.52 10.20 14.85
N ARG A 316 -3.25 10.21 13.73
CA ARG A 316 -2.67 10.31 12.38
C ARG A 316 -1.98 11.66 12.18
N GLU A 317 -2.64 12.75 12.55
CA GLU A 317 -2.10 14.13 12.43
C GLU A 317 -0.81 14.30 13.22
N ARG A 318 -0.66 13.56 14.33
CA ARG A 318 0.53 13.60 15.19
C ARG A 318 1.55 12.52 14.88
N GLY A 319 1.29 11.65 13.92
CA GLY A 319 2.18 10.55 13.58
C GLY A 319 2.31 9.46 14.66
N TRP A 320 1.31 9.33 15.54
CA TRP A 320 1.28 8.37 16.65
C TRP A 320 0.42 7.14 16.38
N LEU A 321 -0.28 7.10 15.25
CA LEU A 321 -1.11 5.97 14.86
C LEU A 321 -0.23 4.73 14.58
N ARG A 322 -0.65 3.57 15.06
CA ARG A 322 -0.06 2.30 14.61
C ARG A 322 -0.29 2.15 13.11
N LEU A 323 0.73 1.71 12.39
CA LEU A 323 0.65 1.45 10.94
C LEU A 323 -0.41 0.39 10.59
N TYR A 324 -0.72 -0.49 11.55
CA TYR A 324 -1.83 -1.45 11.49
C TYR A 324 -2.80 -1.14 12.63
N ALA A 325 -3.68 -0.17 12.44
CA ALA A 325 -4.73 0.09 13.42
C ALA A 325 -5.69 -1.09 13.48
N VAL A 326 -5.98 -1.54 14.69
CA VAL A 326 -7.07 -2.48 14.98
C VAL A 326 -8.36 -1.94 14.38
N GLY A 327 -8.84 -2.57 13.31
CA GLY A 327 -10.04 -2.14 12.57
C GLY A 327 -9.92 -2.25 11.07
N ASP A 328 -8.82 -2.77 10.56
CA ASP A 328 -8.80 -3.43 9.27
C ASP A 328 -9.72 -4.66 9.40
N PRO A 329 -10.82 -4.78 8.65
CA PRO A 329 -11.68 -5.97 8.68
C PRO A 329 -10.93 -7.26 8.30
N PHE A 330 -9.67 -7.14 7.88
CA PHE A 330 -8.75 -8.22 7.51
C PHE A 330 -7.56 -8.39 8.47
N ALA A 331 -7.50 -7.63 9.59
CA ALA A 331 -6.50 -7.91 10.61
C ALA A 331 -6.83 -9.24 11.31
N PRO A 332 -5.86 -10.17 11.50
CA PRO A 332 -6.11 -11.37 12.28
C PRO A 332 -6.54 -10.98 13.70
N GLY A 333 -7.68 -11.50 14.14
CA GLY A 333 -8.21 -11.26 15.48
C GLY A 333 -7.16 -11.57 16.57
N PRO A 334 -7.18 -10.87 17.72
CA PRO A 334 -6.36 -11.24 18.86
C PRO A 334 -6.92 -12.57 19.43
N GLY A 335 -6.16 -13.64 19.27
CA GLY A 335 -6.40 -14.88 20.00
C GLY A 335 -6.88 -16.05 19.16
N ASP A 336 -5.94 -16.82 18.67
CA ASP A 336 -5.99 -18.26 18.77
C ASP A 336 -4.55 -18.76 18.97
N GLY A 337 -4.11 -18.60 20.19
CA GLY A 337 -3.04 -19.39 20.73
C GLY A 337 -3.62 -20.69 21.25
N ARG A 338 -3.50 -21.73 20.43
CA ARG A 338 -3.33 -23.13 20.84
C ARG A 338 -2.57 -23.87 19.76
#